data_e1f4ffc24ff7b8973e545479deb5b3dd
#
_entry.id   e1f4ffc24ff7b8973e545479deb5b3dd
#
_cell.length_a   1.000
_cell.length_b   1.000
_cell.length_c   1.000
_cell.angle_alpha   90.00
_cell.angle_beta   90.00
_cell.angle_gamma   90.00
#
_symmetry.space_group_name_H-M   'P 1'
#
loop_
_entity.id
_entity.type
_entity.pdbx_description
1 polymer ?
#
loop_
_entity_poly.entity_id
_entity_poly.type
_entity_poly.pdbx_seq_one_letter_code
_entity_poly.pdbx_strand_id
1 'polypeptide(L)'
;MIRNETEYQEASSRLAEERERLLDHRRRLKEAGLGDEEIKRVIDPMESFHFQLREEVESYERLKRREFEELENFRGFGHLLISLRIAKGVSQRELARRLGVHESQVSRDERNEYFGITLERAVKILDALDVKLHTKVEFEPPRVLALA
;
A
#
# COMPACT_ATOMS: atom_id res chain seq x y z
N MET A 1 -5.65 -0.89 -0.26
CA MET A 1 -4.35 -1.57 0.08
C MET A 1 -4.62 -3.05 0.38
N ILE A 2 -3.94 -3.93 -0.31
CA ILE A 2 -4.00 -5.39 -0.13
C ILE A 2 -3.26 -5.77 1.15
N ARG A 3 -3.89 -6.57 2.01
CA ARG A 3 -3.41 -6.85 3.38
C ARG A 3 -3.02 -8.30 3.63
N ASN A 4 -3.39 -9.20 2.74
CA ASN A 4 -3.12 -10.63 2.87
C ASN A 4 -3.05 -11.32 1.50
N GLU A 5 -2.62 -12.56 1.51
CA GLU A 5 -2.44 -13.36 0.30
C GLU A 5 -3.75 -13.61 -0.45
N THR A 6 -4.87 -13.81 0.26
CA THR A 6 -6.18 -14.02 -0.37
C THR A 6 -6.62 -12.79 -1.16
N GLU A 7 -6.54 -11.61 -0.55
CA GLU A 7 -6.85 -10.34 -1.25
C GLU A 7 -5.92 -10.11 -2.45
N TYR A 8 -4.65 -10.49 -2.31
CA TYR A 8 -3.68 -10.41 -3.41
C TYR A 8 -4.05 -11.31 -4.58
N GLN A 9 -4.42 -12.56 -4.33
CA GLN A 9 -4.83 -13.49 -5.37
C GLN A 9 -6.10 -13.01 -6.08
N GLU A 10 -7.09 -12.53 -5.33
CA GLU A 10 -8.32 -11.95 -5.89
C GLU A 10 -8.02 -10.72 -6.75
N ALA A 11 -7.20 -9.80 -6.25
CA ALA A 11 -6.80 -8.58 -6.96
C ALA A 11 -6.00 -8.90 -8.24
N SER A 12 -5.07 -9.85 -8.18
CA SER A 12 -4.25 -10.27 -9.31
C SER A 12 -5.10 -10.94 -10.40
N SER A 13 -6.04 -11.80 -10.02
CA SER A 13 -6.99 -12.42 -10.95
C SER A 13 -7.87 -11.38 -11.64
N ARG A 14 -8.40 -10.45 -10.85
CA ARG A 14 -9.21 -9.35 -11.36
C ARG A 14 -8.40 -8.44 -12.31
N LEU A 15 -7.14 -8.16 -11.98
CA LEU A 15 -6.25 -7.37 -12.82
C LEU A 15 -6.05 -8.01 -14.20
N ALA A 16 -5.84 -9.33 -14.24
CA ALA A 16 -5.70 -10.09 -15.48
C ALA A 16 -6.99 -10.05 -16.32
N GLU A 17 -8.14 -10.27 -15.69
CA GLU A 17 -9.44 -10.21 -16.37
C GLU A 17 -9.75 -8.81 -16.91
N GLU A 18 -9.50 -7.77 -16.14
CA GLU A 18 -9.72 -6.38 -16.57
C GLU A 18 -8.80 -6.00 -17.74
N ARG A 19 -7.56 -6.49 -17.73
CA ARG A 19 -6.63 -6.28 -18.84
C ARG A 19 -7.13 -6.90 -20.14
N GLU A 20 -7.64 -8.12 -20.09
CA GLU A 20 -8.21 -8.78 -21.25
C GLU A 20 -9.47 -8.06 -21.76
N ARG A 21 -10.34 -7.62 -20.85
CA ARG A 21 -11.53 -6.84 -21.20
C ARG A 21 -11.18 -5.52 -21.88
N LEU A 22 -10.17 -4.81 -21.41
CA LEU A 22 -9.69 -3.56 -22.03
C LEU A 22 -9.18 -3.80 -23.46
N LEU A 23 -8.38 -4.84 -23.64
CA LEU A 23 -7.87 -5.20 -24.97
C LEU A 23 -9.00 -5.57 -25.95
N ASP A 24 -9.97 -6.38 -25.49
CA ASP A 24 -11.13 -6.78 -26.29
C ASP A 24 -12.02 -5.59 -26.61
N HIS A 25 -12.29 -4.73 -25.65
CA HIS A 25 -13.11 -3.54 -25.84
C HIS A 25 -12.47 -2.56 -26.82
N ARG A 26 -11.17 -2.32 -26.70
CA ARG A 26 -10.41 -1.49 -27.66
C ARG A 26 -10.48 -2.06 -29.07
N ARG A 27 -10.33 -3.37 -29.21
CA ARG A 27 -10.45 -4.05 -30.53
C ARG A 27 -11.84 -3.87 -31.12
N ARG A 28 -12.91 -4.07 -30.35
CA ARG A 28 -14.30 -3.90 -30.81
C ARG A 28 -14.59 -2.47 -31.27
N LEU A 29 -14.12 -1.47 -30.54
CA LEU A 29 -14.27 -0.06 -30.92
C LEU A 29 -13.56 0.25 -32.23
N LYS A 30 -12.38 -0.32 -32.44
CA LYS A 30 -11.62 -0.17 -33.66
C LYS A 30 -12.31 -0.84 -34.86
N GLU A 31 -12.84 -2.04 -34.67
CA GLU A 31 -13.63 -2.76 -35.68
C GLU A 31 -14.94 -2.03 -36.01
N ALA A 32 -15.52 -1.32 -35.07
CA ALA A 32 -16.71 -0.48 -35.29
C ALA A 32 -16.40 0.84 -36.02
N GLY A 33 -15.15 1.10 -36.38
CA GLY A 33 -14.74 2.27 -37.16
C GLY A 33 -14.48 3.55 -36.38
N LEU A 34 -14.39 3.47 -35.01
CA LEU A 34 -14.04 4.64 -34.21
C LEU A 34 -12.58 5.04 -34.42
N GLY A 35 -12.33 6.35 -34.44
CA GLY A 35 -10.99 6.90 -34.50
C GLY A 35 -10.25 6.77 -33.16
N ASP A 36 -8.92 6.91 -33.20
CA ASP A 36 -8.05 6.74 -32.03
C ASP A 36 -8.42 7.66 -30.85
N GLU A 37 -8.80 8.91 -31.11
CA GLU A 37 -9.24 9.85 -30.06
C GLU A 37 -10.58 9.47 -29.45
N GLU A 38 -11.51 8.97 -30.23
CA GLU A 38 -12.82 8.49 -29.75
C GLU A 38 -12.64 7.24 -28.88
N ILE A 39 -11.80 6.29 -29.30
CA ILE A 39 -11.43 5.12 -28.54
C ILE A 39 -10.81 5.53 -27.20
N LYS A 40 -9.88 6.47 -27.21
CA LYS A 40 -9.23 6.99 -26.01
C LYS A 40 -10.24 7.55 -25.02
N ARG A 41 -11.21 8.35 -25.46
CA ARG A 41 -12.25 8.91 -24.57
C ARG A 41 -13.09 7.84 -23.87
N VAL A 42 -13.34 6.73 -24.54
CA VAL A 42 -14.10 5.59 -23.98
C VAL A 42 -13.24 4.76 -23.01
N ILE A 43 -11.99 4.54 -23.36
CA ILE A 43 -11.07 3.63 -22.63
C ILE A 43 -10.41 4.31 -21.43
N ASP A 44 -10.07 5.58 -21.47
CA ASP A 44 -9.34 6.29 -20.40
C ASP A 44 -9.95 6.13 -19.01
N PRO A 45 -11.28 6.23 -18.78
CA PRO A 45 -11.86 5.98 -17.46
C PRO A 45 -11.66 4.54 -16.97
N MET A 46 -11.72 3.57 -17.89
CA MET A 46 -11.51 2.16 -17.57
C MET A 46 -10.05 1.87 -17.24
N GLU A 47 -9.12 2.49 -17.97
CA GLU A 47 -7.68 2.41 -17.69
C GLU A 47 -7.31 3.01 -16.34
N SER A 48 -7.99 4.06 -15.90
CA SER A 48 -7.76 4.66 -14.57
C SER A 48 -8.04 3.67 -13.44
N PHE A 49 -9.14 2.94 -13.51
CA PHE A 49 -9.44 1.89 -12.52
C PHE A 49 -8.44 0.74 -12.58
N HIS A 50 -8.07 0.33 -13.78
CA HIS A 50 -7.06 -0.70 -13.99
C HIS A 50 -5.70 -0.28 -13.42
N PHE A 51 -5.32 0.97 -13.60
CA PHE A 51 -4.09 1.53 -13.05
C PHE A 51 -4.07 1.48 -11.52
N GLN A 52 -5.15 1.89 -10.85
CA GLN A 52 -5.25 1.85 -9.39
C GLN A 52 -5.10 0.42 -8.85
N LEU A 53 -5.78 -0.54 -9.46
CA LEU A 53 -5.67 -1.94 -9.06
C LEU A 53 -4.25 -2.47 -9.26
N ARG A 54 -3.61 -2.11 -10.37
CA ARG A 54 -2.21 -2.48 -10.65
C ARG A 54 -1.27 -1.93 -9.58
N GLU A 55 -1.42 -0.65 -9.23
CA GLU A 55 -0.61 -0.01 -8.17
C GLU A 55 -0.76 -0.71 -6.82
N GLU A 56 -1.96 -1.15 -6.46
CA GLU A 56 -2.19 -1.91 -5.24
C GLU A 56 -1.51 -3.28 -5.26
N VAL A 57 -1.59 -4.00 -6.38
CA VAL A 57 -0.92 -5.29 -6.57
C VAL A 57 0.61 -5.12 -6.50
N GLU A 58 1.17 -4.18 -7.24
CA GLU A 58 2.61 -3.90 -7.23
C GLU A 58 3.11 -3.45 -5.85
N SER A 59 2.30 -2.66 -5.13
CA SER A 59 2.62 -2.25 -3.76
C SER A 59 2.73 -3.45 -2.82
N TYR A 60 1.78 -4.38 -2.88
CA TYR A 60 1.83 -5.61 -2.10
C TYR A 60 3.06 -6.46 -2.44
N GLU A 61 3.37 -6.60 -3.72
CA GLU A 61 4.55 -7.34 -4.18
C GLU A 61 5.87 -6.73 -3.68
N ARG A 62 5.98 -5.38 -3.65
CA ARG A 62 7.13 -4.69 -3.03
C ARG A 62 7.26 -5.04 -1.55
N LEU A 63 6.17 -5.07 -0.80
CA LEU A 63 6.18 -5.48 0.61
C LEU A 63 6.64 -6.94 0.78
N LYS A 64 6.21 -7.82 -0.09
CA LYS A 64 6.66 -9.24 -0.09
C LYS A 64 8.15 -9.38 -0.39
N ARG A 65 8.72 -8.49 -1.19
CA ARG A 65 10.17 -8.41 -1.45
C ARG A 65 10.93 -7.64 -0.36
N ARG A 66 10.24 -7.14 0.68
CA ARG A 66 10.81 -6.35 1.77
C ARG A 66 11.43 -5.02 1.30
N GLU A 67 10.83 -4.42 0.29
CA GLU A 67 11.19 -3.10 -0.22
C GLU A 67 10.38 -2.03 0.53
N PHE A 68 11.06 -1.23 1.34
CA PHE A 68 10.46 -0.16 2.14
C PHE A 68 11.11 1.17 1.78
N GLU A 69 10.30 2.23 1.84
CA GLU A 69 10.79 3.59 1.68
C GLU A 69 11.35 4.13 3.00
N GLU A 70 12.33 5.02 2.91
CA GLU A 70 12.83 5.75 4.07
C GLU A 70 11.76 6.72 4.59
N LEU A 71 11.69 6.88 5.90
CA LEU A 71 10.78 7.82 6.54
C LEU A 71 11.51 9.08 6.97
N GLU A 72 10.96 10.23 6.60
CA GLU A 72 11.40 11.52 7.12
C GLU A 72 10.56 11.91 8.35
N ASN A 73 11.24 12.13 9.48
CA ASN A 73 10.60 12.59 10.71
C ASN A 73 9.38 11.77 11.13
N PHE A 74 9.44 10.44 10.95
CA PHE A 74 8.38 9.47 11.24
C PHE A 74 7.07 9.69 10.46
N ARG A 75 7.06 10.48 9.41
CA ARG A 75 5.88 10.64 8.55
C ARG A 75 5.56 9.33 7.86
N GLY A 76 4.30 8.88 7.95
CA GLY A 76 3.88 7.58 7.42
C GLY A 76 4.25 6.39 8.30
N PHE A 77 4.66 6.61 9.55
CA PHE A 77 5.11 5.54 10.44
C PHE A 77 4.02 4.50 10.72
N GLY A 78 2.77 4.93 10.90
CA GLY A 78 1.65 3.99 11.08
C GLY A 78 1.45 3.08 9.88
N HIS A 79 1.55 3.62 8.68
CA HIS A 79 1.51 2.85 7.45
C HIS A 79 2.68 1.86 7.34
N LEU A 80 3.88 2.26 7.79
CA LEU A 80 5.04 1.38 7.86
C LEU A 80 4.77 0.17 8.79
N LEU A 81 4.19 0.38 9.97
CA LEU A 81 3.87 -0.71 10.90
C LEU A 81 2.91 -1.74 10.27
N ILE A 82 1.89 -1.29 9.55
CA ILE A 82 0.98 -2.16 8.80
C ILE A 82 1.73 -2.93 7.72
N SER A 83 2.56 -2.23 6.96
CA SER A 83 3.38 -2.80 5.89
C SER A 83 4.35 -3.85 6.39
N LEU A 84 4.98 -3.62 7.53
CA LEU A 84 5.89 -4.59 8.18
C LEU A 84 5.14 -5.85 8.60
N ARG A 85 3.94 -5.73 9.19
CA ARG A 85 3.11 -6.90 9.51
C ARG A 85 2.78 -7.72 8.27
N ILE A 86 2.36 -7.07 7.19
CA ILE A 86 2.04 -7.71 5.91
C ILE A 86 3.27 -8.42 5.33
N ALA A 87 4.42 -7.74 5.29
CA ALA A 87 5.67 -8.27 4.77
C ALA A 87 6.18 -9.49 5.55
N LYS A 88 5.89 -9.54 6.86
CA LYS A 88 6.19 -10.68 7.73
C LYS A 88 5.18 -11.83 7.58
N GLY A 89 4.09 -11.65 6.85
CA GLY A 89 3.02 -12.64 6.74
C GLY A 89 2.26 -12.88 8.04
N VAL A 90 2.29 -11.91 8.96
CA VAL A 90 1.62 -11.99 10.26
C VAL A 90 0.21 -11.46 10.14
N SER A 91 -0.79 -12.23 10.55
CA SER A 91 -2.19 -11.77 10.58
C SER A 91 -2.42 -10.76 11.72
N GLN A 92 -3.50 -9.99 11.63
CA GLN A 92 -3.92 -9.10 12.73
C GLN A 92 -4.17 -9.89 14.02
N ARG A 93 -4.77 -11.07 13.91
CA ARG A 93 -5.00 -11.98 15.02
C ARG A 93 -3.70 -12.45 15.68
N GLU A 94 -2.73 -12.84 14.88
CA GLU A 94 -1.42 -13.29 15.39
C GLU A 94 -0.65 -12.13 16.04
N LEU A 95 -0.68 -10.93 15.43
CA LEU A 95 -0.08 -9.76 16.04
C LEU A 95 -0.75 -9.43 17.40
N ALA A 96 -2.08 -9.47 17.47
CA ALA A 96 -2.83 -9.26 18.71
C ALA A 96 -2.43 -10.27 19.79
N ARG A 97 -2.29 -11.54 19.42
CA ARG A 97 -1.81 -12.59 20.33
C ARG A 97 -0.43 -12.28 20.89
N ARG A 98 0.51 -11.87 20.04
CA ARG A 98 1.88 -11.50 20.44
C ARG A 98 1.92 -10.28 21.34
N LEU A 99 1.02 -9.33 21.12
CA LEU A 99 0.89 -8.11 21.93
C LEU A 99 0.09 -8.32 23.24
N GLY A 100 -0.57 -9.45 23.38
CA GLY A 100 -1.46 -9.72 24.52
C GLY A 100 -2.72 -8.85 24.53
N VAL A 101 -3.25 -8.49 23.35
CA VAL A 101 -4.46 -7.69 23.17
C VAL A 101 -5.49 -8.43 22.32
N HIS A 102 -6.71 -7.92 22.28
CA HIS A 102 -7.76 -8.47 21.43
C HIS A 102 -7.55 -8.08 19.96
N GLU A 103 -7.88 -8.97 19.03
CA GLU A 103 -7.75 -8.75 17.57
C GLU A 103 -8.44 -7.47 17.10
N SER A 104 -9.63 -7.17 17.66
CA SER A 104 -10.37 -5.95 17.33
C SER A 104 -9.60 -4.66 17.61
N GLN A 105 -8.67 -4.69 18.58
CA GLN A 105 -7.83 -3.54 18.87
C GLN A 105 -6.81 -3.32 17.76
N VAL A 106 -6.12 -4.37 17.31
CA VAL A 106 -5.19 -4.29 16.18
C VAL A 106 -5.92 -3.84 14.92
N SER A 107 -7.10 -4.41 14.64
CA SER A 107 -7.91 -4.03 13.50
C SER A 107 -8.32 -2.55 13.52
N ARG A 108 -8.69 -2.04 14.68
CA ARG A 108 -9.04 -0.62 14.86
C ARG A 108 -7.82 0.29 14.69
N ASP A 109 -6.71 -0.07 15.31
CA ASP A 109 -5.47 0.69 15.22
C ASP A 109 -4.98 0.79 13.77
N GLU A 110 -5.00 -0.31 13.03
CA GLU A 110 -4.62 -0.33 11.61
C GLU A 110 -5.61 0.44 10.73
N ARG A 111 -6.91 0.39 11.03
CA ARG A 111 -7.91 1.18 10.29
C ARG A 111 -7.68 2.68 10.45
N ASN A 112 -7.21 3.11 11.61
CA ASN A 112 -6.83 4.47 11.91
C ASN A 112 -5.35 4.77 11.59
N GLU A 113 -4.67 3.87 10.88
CA GLU A 113 -3.26 3.99 10.54
C GLU A 113 -2.36 4.31 11.74
N TYR A 114 -2.69 3.72 12.91
CA TYR A 114 -1.99 3.96 14.17
C TYR A 114 -1.89 5.44 14.56
N PHE A 115 -2.84 6.27 14.15
CA PHE A 115 -2.85 7.69 14.47
C PHE A 115 -2.74 7.92 16.00
N GLY A 116 -1.79 8.77 16.40
CA GLY A 116 -1.56 9.06 17.80
C GLY A 116 -0.87 7.95 18.60
N ILE A 117 -0.29 6.96 17.93
CA ILE A 117 0.45 5.89 18.59
C ILE A 117 1.60 6.46 19.45
N THR A 118 1.75 5.93 20.66
CA THR A 118 2.91 6.23 21.49
C THR A 118 4.15 5.50 20.99
N LEU A 119 5.33 6.07 21.23
CA LEU A 119 6.60 5.43 20.87
C LEU A 119 6.76 4.07 21.59
N GLU A 120 6.34 3.99 22.84
CA GLU A 120 6.37 2.73 23.61
C GLU A 120 5.54 1.64 22.95
N ARG A 121 4.32 1.97 22.49
CA ARG A 121 3.48 1.02 21.78
C ARG A 121 4.06 0.61 20.44
N ALA A 122 4.65 1.55 19.72
CA ALA A 122 5.32 1.28 18.46
C ALA A 122 6.49 0.30 18.64
N VAL A 123 7.30 0.49 19.66
CA VAL A 123 8.41 -0.43 20.00
C VAL A 123 7.87 -1.83 20.28
N LYS A 124 6.79 -1.97 21.05
CA LYS A 124 6.15 -3.28 21.32
C LYS A 124 5.71 -3.97 20.02
N ILE A 125 5.16 -3.22 19.08
CA ILE A 125 4.74 -3.79 17.77
C ILE A 125 5.96 -4.24 16.96
N LEU A 126 7.01 -3.44 16.90
CA LEU A 126 8.25 -3.79 16.21
C LEU A 126 8.89 -5.06 16.82
N ASP A 127 8.96 -5.13 18.13
CA ASP A 127 9.46 -6.32 18.84
C ASP A 127 8.60 -7.56 18.56
N ALA A 128 7.27 -7.41 18.57
CA ALA A 128 6.34 -8.50 18.26
C ALA A 128 6.45 -8.98 16.80
N LEU A 129 6.93 -8.12 15.90
CA LEU A 129 7.18 -8.45 14.49
C LEU A 129 8.63 -8.89 14.22
N ASP A 130 9.49 -8.93 15.22
CA ASP A 130 10.92 -9.19 15.07
C ASP A 130 11.57 -8.26 14.03
N VAL A 131 11.29 -6.98 14.13
CA VAL A 131 11.80 -5.93 13.24
C VAL A 131 12.65 -4.94 14.03
N LYS A 132 13.81 -4.59 13.47
CA LYS A 132 14.66 -3.52 13.97
C LYS A 132 14.61 -2.33 13.03
N LEU A 133 14.29 -1.16 13.58
CA LEU A 133 14.42 0.12 12.88
C LEU A 133 15.70 0.80 13.32
N HIS A 134 16.47 1.25 12.36
CA HIS A 134 17.63 2.11 12.59
C HIS A 134 17.29 3.52 12.12
N THR A 135 17.48 4.49 13.01
CA THR A 135 17.24 5.90 12.69
C THR A 135 18.57 6.64 12.57
N LYS A 136 18.68 7.47 11.56
CA LYS A 136 19.82 8.34 11.32
C LYS A 136 19.38 9.78 11.50
N VAL A 137 20.18 10.57 12.19
CA VAL A 137 19.93 12.00 12.36
C VAL A 137 20.80 12.79 11.38
N GLU A 138 20.15 13.65 10.60
CA GLU A 138 20.82 14.57 9.68
C GLU A 138 20.41 15.99 10.02
N PHE A 139 21.37 16.91 10.04
CA PHE A 139 21.10 18.33 10.21
C PHE A 139 20.90 18.95 8.82
N GLU A 140 19.72 19.52 8.60
CA GLU A 140 19.49 20.32 7.42
C GLU A 140 20.23 21.67 7.52
N PRO A 141 20.75 22.22 6.41
CA PRO A 141 21.28 23.56 6.41
C PRO A 141 20.16 24.56 6.77
N PRO A 142 20.50 25.68 7.46
CA PRO A 142 19.49 26.66 7.84
C PRO A 142 18.73 27.15 6.61
N ARG A 143 17.40 27.15 6.69
CA ARG A 143 16.56 27.71 5.63
C ARG A 143 16.89 29.20 5.54
N VAL A 144 17.49 29.61 4.45
CA VAL A 144 17.60 31.03 4.12
C VAL A 144 16.17 31.48 3.79
N LEU A 145 15.51 32.17 4.72
CA LEU A 145 14.28 32.89 4.42
C LEU A 145 14.66 33.90 3.34
N ALA A 146 14.20 33.67 2.11
CA ALA A 146 14.26 34.66 1.08
C ALA A 146 13.40 35.84 1.58
N LEU A 147 14.06 36.87 2.07
CA LEU A 147 13.46 38.17 2.31
C LEU A 147 13.03 38.68 0.95
N ALA A 148 11.74 38.61 0.68
CA ALA A 148 11.12 39.20 -0.49
C ALA A 148 11.08 40.74 -0.34
#